data_09413ff9a8e74171f7c7f7d8417d0283
#
_entry.id   09413ff9a8e74171f7c7f7d8417d0283
#
_cell.length_a   1.000
_cell.length_b   1.000
_cell.length_c   1.000
_cell.angle_alpha   90.00
_cell.angle_beta   90.00
_cell.angle_gamma   90.00
#
_symmetry.space_group_name_H-M   'P 1'
#
loop_
_entity.id
_entity.type
_entity.pdbx_description
1 polymer ?
#
loop_
_entity_poly.entity_id
_entity_poly.type
_entity_poly.pdbx_seq_one_letter_code
_entity_poly.pdbx_strand_id
1 'polypeptide(L)'
;MSRSWQAVVSIIVAEETVRMTERIFTEEAQKINATAEVTSQIHLTAYETPLESKSVTDFQKACEILGFSGELTGTFGGSDNNSFAKNGIEGLVLSNGMYNAHSTREYTTVDDLYKGAELIGQLILL
;
A
#
# COMPACT_ATOMS: atom_id res chain seq x y z
N MET A 1 -11.55 -6.52 -22.01
CA MET A 1 -11.46 -6.63 -20.54
C MET A 1 -10.99 -5.29 -20.02
N SER A 2 -11.83 -4.57 -19.28
CA SER A 2 -11.46 -3.33 -18.63
C SER A 2 -10.41 -3.66 -17.57
N ARG A 3 -9.17 -3.18 -17.72
CA ARG A 3 -8.14 -3.28 -16.70
C ARG A 3 -8.42 -2.21 -15.64
N SER A 4 -8.48 -2.61 -14.39
CA SER A 4 -8.74 -1.71 -13.27
C SER A 4 -7.44 -1.06 -12.81
N TRP A 5 -7.40 0.26 -12.74
CA TRP A 5 -6.42 0.99 -11.96
C TRP A 5 -6.92 1.12 -10.54
N GLN A 6 -6.05 0.87 -9.57
CA GLN A 6 -6.40 0.85 -8.16
C GLN A 6 -5.55 1.85 -7.40
N ALA A 7 -6.16 2.52 -6.43
CA ALA A 7 -5.45 3.30 -5.44
C ALA A 7 -5.56 2.61 -4.07
N VAL A 8 -4.46 2.57 -3.35
CA VAL A 8 -4.39 2.04 -1.99
C VAL A 8 -4.77 3.14 -1.02
N VAL A 9 -5.87 2.95 -0.31
CA VAL A 9 -6.39 3.88 0.69
C VAL A 9 -6.04 3.47 2.12
N SER A 10 -5.66 2.22 2.36
CA SER A 10 -5.29 1.77 3.71
C SER A 10 -4.16 0.74 3.70
N ILE A 11 -3.30 0.82 4.70
CA ILE A 11 -2.26 -0.17 4.97
C ILE A 11 -2.42 -0.59 6.43
N ILE A 12 -2.63 -1.89 6.67
CA ILE A 12 -2.88 -2.43 8.00
C ILE A 12 -1.63 -3.17 8.48
N VAL A 13 -0.90 -2.58 9.42
CA VAL A 13 0.11 -3.28 10.23
C VAL A 13 -0.28 -3.06 11.69
N ALA A 14 -0.81 -4.09 12.33
CA ALA A 14 -1.29 -3.97 13.70
C ALA A 14 -0.13 -4.11 14.69
N GLU A 15 0.02 -3.17 15.63
CA GLU A 15 0.90 -3.29 16.81
C GLU A 15 0.61 -4.58 17.60
N GLU A 16 -0.61 -5.05 17.58
CA GLU A 16 -1.05 -6.31 18.18
C GLU A 16 -0.33 -7.52 17.60
N THR A 17 -0.03 -7.53 16.30
CA THR A 17 0.74 -8.60 15.63
C THR A 17 2.16 -8.70 16.20
N VAL A 18 2.80 -7.57 16.47
CA VAL A 18 4.14 -7.52 17.07
C VAL A 18 4.10 -8.13 18.48
N ARG A 19 3.17 -7.69 19.33
CA ARG A 19 3.01 -8.22 20.69
C ARG A 19 2.69 -9.71 20.71
N MET A 20 1.86 -10.17 19.77
CA MET A 20 1.54 -11.59 19.64
C MET A 20 2.78 -12.41 19.24
N THR A 21 3.59 -11.90 18.32
CA THR A 21 4.82 -12.54 17.88
C THR A 21 5.83 -12.65 19.05
N GLU A 22 6.08 -11.59 19.77
CA GLU A 22 6.95 -11.57 20.96
C GLU A 22 6.51 -12.61 21.99
N ARG A 23 5.19 -12.66 22.27
CA ARG A 23 4.62 -13.65 23.19
C ARG A 23 4.87 -15.08 22.72
N ILE A 24 4.60 -15.39 21.44
CA ILE A 24 4.78 -16.74 20.89
C ILE A 24 6.24 -17.17 21.03
N PHE A 25 7.21 -16.35 20.66
CA PHE A 25 8.62 -16.68 20.79
C PHE A 25 9.02 -16.97 22.25
N THR A 26 8.54 -16.16 23.19
CA THR A 26 8.81 -16.33 24.61
C THR A 26 8.19 -17.62 25.17
N GLU A 27 6.94 -17.89 24.83
CA GLU A 27 6.22 -19.10 25.26
C GLU A 27 6.87 -20.38 24.71
N GLU A 28 7.26 -20.38 23.43
CA GLU A 28 7.89 -21.56 22.81
C GLU A 28 9.30 -21.81 23.38
N ALA A 29 10.08 -20.78 23.63
CA ALA A 29 11.39 -20.92 24.29
C ALA A 29 11.27 -21.54 25.69
N GLN A 30 10.27 -21.13 26.49
CA GLN A 30 10.04 -21.67 27.83
C GLN A 30 9.75 -23.18 27.83
N LYS A 31 9.07 -23.70 26.81
CA LYS A 31 8.75 -25.14 26.69
C LYS A 31 9.99 -26.02 26.62
N ILE A 32 11.12 -25.49 26.19
CA ILE A 32 12.40 -26.19 26.05
C ILE A 32 13.44 -25.71 27.06
N ASN A 33 13.02 -25.02 28.13
CA ASN A 33 13.87 -24.40 29.14
C ASN A 33 14.92 -23.44 28.54
N ALA A 34 14.57 -22.74 27.46
CA ALA A 34 15.39 -21.68 26.87
C ALA A 34 14.79 -20.32 27.14
N THR A 35 15.58 -19.27 26.93
CA THR A 35 15.16 -17.87 26.98
C THR A 35 15.19 -17.29 25.56
N ALA A 36 14.13 -16.60 25.15
CA ALA A 36 14.11 -15.80 23.95
C ALA A 36 14.15 -14.32 24.31
N GLU A 37 15.10 -13.60 23.72
CA GLU A 37 15.09 -12.13 23.71
C GLU A 37 14.60 -11.71 22.33
N VAL A 38 13.48 -11.01 22.31
CA VAL A 38 12.82 -10.56 21.08
C VAL A 38 12.89 -9.04 21.05
N THR A 39 13.54 -8.51 20.00
CA THR A 39 13.53 -7.07 19.72
C THR A 39 12.69 -6.83 18.48
N SER A 40 11.80 -5.86 18.56
CA SER A 40 10.95 -5.46 17.43
C SER A 40 11.13 -3.98 17.12
N GLN A 41 11.04 -3.64 15.86
CA GLN A 41 11.04 -2.25 15.41
C GLN A 41 9.93 -2.06 14.37
N ILE A 42 9.05 -1.11 14.63
CA ILE A 42 7.99 -0.74 13.69
C ILE A 42 8.55 0.32 12.74
N HIS A 43 8.81 -0.06 11.51
CA HIS A 43 9.29 0.85 10.46
C HIS A 43 8.16 1.57 9.74
N LEU A 44 6.99 0.93 9.65
CA LEU A 44 5.83 1.44 8.91
C LEU A 44 4.63 1.53 9.84
N THR A 45 3.99 2.70 9.89
CA THR A 45 2.74 2.93 10.62
C THR A 45 1.59 2.73 9.65
N ALA A 46 0.55 2.00 10.08
CA ALA A 46 -0.69 1.89 9.31
C ALA A 46 -1.33 3.26 9.12
N TYR A 47 -1.98 3.44 7.98
CA TYR A 47 -2.77 4.65 7.70
C TYR A 47 -3.99 4.30 6.87
N GLU A 48 -4.94 5.21 6.86
CA GLU A 48 -6.10 5.20 5.98
C GLU A 48 -6.28 6.62 5.41
N THR A 49 -6.39 6.72 4.09
CA THR A 49 -6.70 7.98 3.42
C THR A 49 -8.22 8.12 3.32
N PRO A 50 -8.81 9.21 3.88
CA PRO A 50 -10.26 9.41 3.82
C PRO A 50 -10.79 9.40 2.39
N LEU A 51 -11.95 8.77 2.17
CA LEU A 51 -12.54 8.64 0.83
C LEU A 51 -12.95 9.99 0.21
N GLU A 52 -13.25 10.97 1.07
CA GLU A 52 -13.59 12.34 0.68
C GLU A 52 -12.36 13.24 0.48
N SER A 53 -11.17 12.73 0.67
CA SER A 53 -9.95 13.51 0.50
C SER A 53 -9.73 13.96 -0.94
N LYS A 54 -8.99 15.09 -1.10
CA LYS A 54 -8.70 15.62 -2.44
C LYS A 54 -7.94 14.62 -3.30
N SER A 55 -6.99 13.89 -2.72
CA SER A 55 -6.19 12.89 -3.43
C SER A 55 -7.05 11.74 -3.99
N VAL A 56 -8.05 11.27 -3.22
CA VAL A 56 -9.00 10.24 -3.66
C VAL A 56 -9.94 10.77 -4.74
N THR A 57 -10.54 11.93 -4.52
CA THR A 57 -11.49 12.51 -5.46
C THR A 57 -10.84 12.90 -6.79
N ASP A 58 -9.62 13.42 -6.78
CA ASP A 58 -8.86 13.72 -8.00
C ASP A 58 -8.48 12.45 -8.76
N PHE A 59 -8.05 11.40 -8.05
CA PHE A 59 -7.78 10.09 -8.66
C PHE A 59 -9.00 9.52 -9.37
N GLN A 60 -10.14 9.49 -8.69
CA GLN A 60 -11.40 8.97 -9.27
C GLN A 60 -11.83 9.79 -10.49
N LYS A 61 -11.72 11.11 -10.42
CA LYS A 61 -12.03 12.01 -11.53
C LYS A 61 -11.09 11.82 -12.73
N ALA A 62 -9.79 11.66 -12.48
CA ALA A 62 -8.82 11.36 -13.53
C ALA A 62 -9.12 10.02 -14.22
N CYS A 63 -9.45 8.99 -13.43
CA CYS A 63 -9.86 7.70 -13.95
C CYS A 63 -11.14 7.78 -14.79
N GLU A 64 -12.15 8.54 -14.35
CA GLU A 64 -13.39 8.75 -15.10
C GLU A 64 -13.09 9.39 -16.47
N ILE A 65 -12.28 10.45 -16.52
CA ILE A 65 -11.90 11.14 -17.77
C ILE A 65 -11.19 10.19 -18.74
N LEU A 66 -10.34 9.30 -18.23
CA LEU A 66 -9.55 8.37 -19.03
C LEU A 66 -10.28 7.04 -19.32
N GLY A 67 -11.47 6.84 -18.75
CA GLY A 67 -12.22 5.57 -18.88
C GLY A 67 -11.60 4.42 -18.10
N PHE A 68 -10.86 4.69 -17.03
CA PHE A 68 -10.32 3.70 -16.11
C PHE A 68 -11.30 3.40 -14.96
N SER A 69 -11.18 2.25 -14.30
CA SER A 69 -12.15 1.86 -13.25
C SER A 69 -12.05 2.70 -11.97
N GLY A 70 -10.90 3.28 -11.65
CA GLY A 70 -10.72 4.09 -10.44
C GLY A 70 -11.01 3.34 -9.13
N GLU A 71 -10.72 2.04 -9.07
CA GLU A 71 -11.01 1.20 -7.91
C GLU A 71 -10.11 1.56 -6.72
N LEU A 72 -10.71 1.60 -5.52
CA LEU A 72 -10.01 1.84 -4.26
C LEU A 72 -9.84 0.52 -3.51
N THR A 73 -8.65 0.29 -2.94
CA THR A 73 -8.34 -0.96 -2.23
C THR A 73 -7.44 -0.72 -1.03
N GLY A 74 -7.39 -1.70 -0.14
CA GLY A 74 -6.41 -1.77 0.95
C GLY A 74 -5.32 -2.80 0.66
N THR A 75 -4.15 -2.66 1.28
CA THR A 75 -3.06 -3.62 1.16
C THR A 75 -2.31 -3.79 2.48
N PHE A 76 -1.59 -4.89 2.62
CA PHE A 76 -0.63 -5.13 3.71
C PHE A 76 0.81 -4.72 3.31
N GLY A 77 1.04 -4.32 2.07
CA GLY A 77 2.33 -3.84 1.59
C GLY A 77 2.61 -2.41 2.07
N GLY A 78 3.86 -2.11 2.40
CA GLY A 78 4.29 -0.75 2.76
C GLY A 78 4.77 0.05 1.56
N SER A 79 4.76 1.38 1.72
CA SER A 79 5.29 2.33 0.75
C SER A 79 5.80 3.59 1.47
N ASP A 80 6.45 4.49 0.74
CA ASP A 80 6.87 5.79 1.27
C ASP A 80 5.69 6.63 1.78
N ASN A 81 4.48 6.36 1.29
CA ASN A 81 3.25 7.04 1.75
C ASN A 81 2.96 6.80 3.24
N ASN A 82 3.44 5.69 3.84
CA ASN A 82 3.36 5.49 5.29
C ASN A 82 4.10 6.60 6.05
N SER A 83 5.27 7.03 5.53
CA SER A 83 6.04 8.12 6.13
C SER A 83 5.37 9.48 5.90
N PHE A 84 4.79 9.70 4.74
CA PHE A 84 4.02 10.92 4.45
C PHE A 84 2.80 11.03 5.37
N ALA A 85 1.98 9.99 5.45
CA ALA A 85 0.80 9.95 6.31
C ALA A 85 1.13 10.17 7.79
N LYS A 86 2.22 9.55 8.29
CA LYS A 86 2.71 9.74 9.66
C LYS A 86 3.05 11.21 9.96
N ASN A 87 3.46 11.98 8.95
CA ASN A 87 3.79 13.39 9.06
C ASN A 87 2.65 14.32 8.62
N GLY A 88 1.42 13.82 8.50
CA GLY A 88 0.24 14.60 8.16
C GLY A 88 0.16 15.03 6.68
N ILE A 89 0.95 14.38 5.82
CA ILE A 89 0.89 14.60 4.38
C ILE A 89 -0.04 13.54 3.78
N GLU A 90 -1.17 13.99 3.24
CA GLU A 90 -2.12 13.13 2.57
C GLU A 90 -1.62 12.67 1.20
N GLY A 91 -1.82 11.40 0.89
CA GLY A 91 -1.43 10.85 -0.39
C GLY A 91 -2.11 9.51 -0.69
N LEU A 92 -1.93 9.06 -1.93
CA LEU A 92 -2.37 7.74 -2.40
C LEU A 92 -1.20 6.99 -3.02
N VAL A 93 -1.22 5.67 -2.85
CA VAL A 93 -0.35 4.78 -3.62
C VAL A 93 -1.13 4.27 -4.82
N LEU A 94 -0.64 4.56 -6.01
CA LEU A 94 -1.27 4.15 -7.25
C LEU A 94 -0.67 2.83 -7.76
N SER A 95 -1.50 1.96 -8.32
CA SER A 95 -1.03 0.81 -9.08
C SER A 95 -0.24 1.28 -10.32
N ASN A 96 0.82 0.59 -10.66
CA ASN A 96 1.68 0.92 -11.80
C ASN A 96 1.75 -0.21 -12.85
N GLY A 97 0.79 -1.15 -12.83
CA GLY A 97 0.77 -2.27 -13.76
C GLY A 97 1.86 -3.31 -13.51
N MET A 98 2.33 -3.45 -12.28
CA MET A 98 3.34 -4.43 -11.88
C MET A 98 2.71 -5.82 -11.67
N TYR A 99 3.28 -6.84 -12.32
CA TYR A 99 2.83 -8.23 -12.24
C TYR A 99 3.88 -9.10 -11.56
N ASN A 100 3.44 -10.08 -10.78
CA ASN A 100 4.31 -10.99 -10.03
C ASN A 100 5.35 -10.26 -9.17
N ALA A 101 4.95 -9.15 -8.54
CA ALA A 101 5.80 -8.33 -7.70
C ALA A 101 6.63 -9.17 -6.70
N HIS A 102 7.87 -8.74 -6.46
CA HIS A 102 8.81 -9.40 -5.55
C HIS A 102 9.21 -10.83 -5.95
N SER A 103 9.12 -11.16 -7.25
CA SER A 103 9.57 -12.46 -7.77
C SER A 103 10.55 -12.32 -8.93
N THR A 104 11.26 -13.41 -9.26
CA THR A 104 12.13 -13.45 -10.45
C THR A 104 11.36 -13.39 -11.78
N ARG A 105 10.04 -13.41 -11.73
CA ARG A 105 9.14 -13.29 -12.88
C ARG A 105 8.35 -11.98 -12.87
N GLU A 106 8.83 -11.00 -12.11
CA GLU A 106 8.23 -9.67 -12.10
C GLU A 106 8.35 -9.01 -13.47
N TYR A 107 7.26 -8.41 -13.94
CA TYR A 107 7.23 -7.68 -15.20
C TYR A 107 6.14 -6.60 -15.19
N THR A 108 6.28 -5.67 -16.11
CA THR A 108 5.22 -4.75 -16.54
C THR A 108 5.09 -4.78 -18.05
N THR A 109 4.07 -4.15 -18.61
CA THR A 109 3.89 -4.01 -20.05
C THR A 109 4.09 -2.55 -20.48
N VAL A 110 4.49 -2.34 -21.75
CA VAL A 110 4.60 -0.97 -22.32
C VAL A 110 3.24 -0.26 -22.28
N ASP A 111 2.15 -0.99 -22.51
CA ASP A 111 0.78 -0.47 -22.43
C ASP A 111 0.42 0.02 -21.02
N ASP A 112 0.81 -0.73 -19.98
CA ASP A 112 0.57 -0.32 -18.60
C ASP A 112 1.42 0.91 -18.21
N LEU A 113 2.67 0.98 -18.67
CA LEU A 113 3.52 2.16 -18.47
C LEU A 113 2.93 3.40 -19.15
N TYR A 114 2.44 3.25 -20.39
CA TYR A 114 1.80 4.35 -21.12
C TYR A 114 0.55 4.86 -20.38
N LYS A 115 -0.34 3.97 -19.97
CA LYS A 115 -1.54 4.32 -19.20
C LYS A 115 -1.21 4.95 -17.84
N GLY A 116 -0.16 4.48 -17.19
CA GLY A 116 0.32 5.11 -15.95
C GLY A 116 0.75 6.55 -16.18
N ALA A 117 1.47 6.81 -17.29
CA ALA A 117 1.87 8.16 -17.66
C ALA A 117 0.66 9.04 -18.01
N GLU A 118 -0.36 8.52 -18.69
CA GLU A 118 -1.61 9.23 -18.96
C GLU A 118 -2.34 9.61 -17.67
N LEU A 119 -2.45 8.66 -16.71
CA LEU A 119 -3.09 8.90 -15.41
C LEU A 119 -2.36 10.00 -14.63
N ILE A 120 -1.03 9.93 -14.53
CA ILE A 120 -0.24 10.96 -13.85
C ILE A 120 -0.38 12.32 -14.56
N GLY A 121 -0.33 12.33 -15.90
CA GLY A 121 -0.56 13.54 -16.69
C GLY A 121 -1.92 14.17 -16.42
N GLN A 122 -2.97 13.36 -16.33
CA GLN A 122 -4.32 13.85 -16.02
C GLN A 122 -4.43 14.37 -14.58
N LEU A 123 -3.80 13.72 -13.61
CA LEU A 123 -3.77 14.18 -12.21
C LEU A 123 -3.08 15.54 -12.04
N ILE A 124 -2.03 15.82 -12.82
CA ILE A 124 -1.33 17.12 -12.79
C ILE A 124 -2.22 18.25 -13.33
N LEU A 125 -3.19 17.93 -14.18
CA LEU A 125 -4.09 18.92 -14.80
C LEU A 125 -5.34 19.21 -13.98
N LEU A 126 -5.61 18.51 -12.87
CA LEU A 126 -6.73 18.72 -11.94
C LEU A 126 -6.38 19.65 -10.79
#